data_b192216b2cd9628f1066b00d111049f0
#
_entry.id   b192216b2cd9628f1066b00d111049f0
#
_cell.length_a   1.000
_cell.length_b   1.000
_cell.length_c   1.000
_cell.angle_alpha   90.00
_cell.angle_beta   90.00
_cell.angle_gamma   90.00
#
_symmetry.space_group_name_H-M   'P 1'
#
loop_
_entity.id
_entity.type
_entity.pdbx_description
1 polymer ?
#
loop_
_entity_poly.entity_id
_entity_poly.type
_entity_poly.pdbx_seq_one_letter_code
_entity_poly.pdbx_strand_id
1 'polypeptide(L)'
;QWCWGQNIFYAGFGFTNWPNDVCADLVLMPDGKVNFVSDDDGYREALTYFHDWYTEGLMDVEMFSQTDTQLMSKCQQGYVGVSTWWYIDELMGNYAKDYVFLPVLNGPSGTNNVTVRTGGGTSSGNLSITSKCESPVNLLKFFDQWYDGETVMQLQYGPIGGYFTDQEANGVWNSI
;
A
#
# COMPACT_ATOMS: atom_id res chain seq x y z
N GLN A 1 8.33 7.15 10.68
CA GLN A 1 6.92 6.92 11.05
C GLN A 1 6.49 5.60 10.43
N TRP A 2 6.58 4.51 11.15
CA TRP A 2 6.51 3.18 10.57
C TRP A 2 5.22 2.43 10.89
N CYS A 3 4.10 3.10 10.71
CA CYS A 3 2.78 2.50 10.87
C CYS A 3 2.30 1.74 9.62
N TRP A 4 2.96 1.90 8.47
CA TRP A 4 2.46 1.42 7.19
C TRP A 4 2.59 -0.10 6.98
N GLY A 5 3.67 -0.68 7.50
CA GLY A 5 3.92 -2.10 7.27
C GLY A 5 3.15 -3.04 8.17
N GLN A 6 2.77 -2.59 9.36
CA GLN A 6 2.06 -3.43 10.34
C GLN A 6 0.67 -3.84 9.85
N ASN A 7 0.00 -2.95 9.12
CA ASN A 7 -1.38 -3.19 8.69
C ASN A 7 -1.53 -4.40 7.77
N ILE A 8 -0.49 -4.78 7.05
CA ILE A 8 -0.50 -5.99 6.23
C ILE A 8 -0.59 -7.23 7.13
N PHE A 9 0.05 -7.21 8.28
CA PHE A 9 0.02 -8.32 9.23
C PHE A 9 -1.31 -8.41 9.99
N TYR A 10 -2.06 -7.32 10.13
CA TYR A 10 -3.40 -7.35 10.71
C TYR A 10 -4.38 -8.21 9.91
N ALA A 11 -4.12 -8.44 8.63
CA ALA A 11 -4.92 -9.34 7.80
C ALA A 11 -4.98 -10.76 8.38
N GLY A 12 -3.92 -11.23 9.04
CA GLY A 12 -3.88 -12.52 9.74
C GLY A 12 -4.81 -12.58 10.97
N PHE A 13 -5.29 -11.45 11.46
CA PHE A 13 -6.22 -11.32 12.59
C PHE A 13 -7.63 -10.92 12.15
N GLY A 14 -7.91 -10.92 10.86
CA GLY A 14 -9.21 -10.61 10.32
C GLY A 14 -9.43 -9.16 9.89
N PHE A 15 -8.42 -8.31 9.97
CA PHE A 15 -8.51 -6.88 9.64
C PHE A 15 -7.69 -6.51 8.43
N THR A 16 -8.23 -5.58 7.65
CA THR A 16 -7.56 -5.02 6.49
C THR A 16 -7.67 -3.50 6.55
N ASN A 17 -6.82 -2.89 7.38
CA ASN A 17 -6.78 -1.44 7.47
C ASN A 17 -5.62 -0.87 6.69
N TRP A 18 -5.92 0.11 5.86
CA TRP A 18 -4.91 0.93 5.21
C TRP A 18 -4.71 2.22 6.02
N PRO A 19 -3.49 2.54 6.46
CA PRO A 19 -3.23 3.59 7.45
C PRO A 19 -3.57 5.01 7.00
N ASN A 20 -3.78 5.22 5.72
CA ASN A 20 -4.07 6.54 5.15
C ASN A 20 -5.54 6.75 4.82
N ASP A 21 -6.40 5.78 5.06
CA ASP A 21 -7.82 6.00 4.90
C ASP A 21 -8.36 6.75 6.10
N VAL A 22 -9.12 7.80 5.84
CA VAL A 22 -9.77 8.63 6.88
C VAL A 22 -10.71 7.77 7.76
N CYS A 23 -11.08 6.58 7.27
CA CYS A 23 -11.90 5.60 7.94
C CYS A 23 -11.12 4.31 8.27
N ALA A 24 -9.80 4.41 8.47
CA ALA A 24 -8.94 3.25 8.74
C ALA A 24 -9.38 2.39 9.95
N ASP A 25 -10.11 2.99 10.88
CA ASP A 25 -10.64 2.33 12.06
C ASP A 25 -12.01 1.67 11.86
N LEU A 26 -12.63 1.83 10.68
CA LEU A 26 -13.92 1.26 10.33
C LEU A 26 -13.77 0.19 9.27
N VAL A 27 -14.27 -1.01 9.54
CA VAL A 27 -14.25 -2.15 8.63
C VAL A 27 -15.68 -2.61 8.33
N LEU A 28 -15.97 -2.82 7.06
CA LEU A 28 -17.19 -3.48 6.62
C LEU A 28 -17.01 -4.99 6.78
N MET A 29 -17.77 -5.57 7.69
CA MET A 29 -17.74 -7.00 7.97
C MET A 29 -18.52 -7.80 6.90
N PRO A 30 -18.25 -9.10 6.74
CA PRO A 30 -18.95 -9.94 5.77
C PRO A 30 -20.47 -10.00 5.96
N ASP A 31 -20.97 -9.71 7.16
CA ASP A 31 -22.41 -9.63 7.47
C ASP A 31 -23.05 -8.29 7.08
N GLY A 32 -22.26 -7.38 6.46
CA GLY A 32 -22.69 -6.06 6.03
C GLY A 32 -22.73 -5.01 7.13
N LYS A 33 -22.26 -5.31 8.33
CA LYS A 33 -22.16 -4.33 9.42
C LYS A 33 -20.81 -3.62 9.36
N VAL A 34 -20.82 -2.37 9.82
CA VAL A 34 -19.61 -1.60 10.05
C VAL A 34 -19.14 -1.83 11.48
N ASN A 35 -17.89 -2.29 11.64
CA ASN A 35 -17.27 -2.49 12.93
C ASN A 35 -16.15 -1.44 13.14
N PHE A 36 -15.98 -0.99 14.38
CA PHE A 36 -14.86 -0.17 14.80
C PHE A 36 -13.73 -1.09 15.25
N VAL A 37 -12.64 -1.09 14.51
CA VAL A 37 -11.55 -2.07 14.67
C VAL A 37 -10.95 -2.08 16.07
N SER A 38 -10.79 -0.89 16.67
CA SER A 38 -10.17 -0.77 18.00
C SER A 38 -10.97 -1.42 19.13
N ASP A 39 -12.27 -1.68 18.92
CA ASP A 39 -13.13 -2.37 19.88
C ASP A 39 -13.18 -3.89 19.68
N ASP A 40 -12.51 -4.39 18.63
CA ASP A 40 -12.54 -5.81 18.31
C ASP A 40 -11.46 -6.60 19.07
N ASP A 41 -11.83 -7.77 19.57
CA ASP A 41 -10.91 -8.64 20.32
C ASP A 41 -9.73 -9.11 19.47
N GLY A 42 -9.93 -9.34 18.18
CA GLY A 42 -8.87 -9.70 17.25
C GLY A 42 -7.84 -8.57 17.05
N TYR A 43 -8.25 -7.31 17.16
CA TYR A 43 -7.31 -6.19 17.15
C TYR A 43 -6.43 -6.19 18.40
N ARG A 44 -7.02 -6.48 19.55
CA ARG A 44 -6.29 -6.66 20.82
C ARG A 44 -5.29 -7.84 20.73
N GLU A 45 -5.71 -8.94 20.13
CA GLU A 45 -4.85 -10.10 19.90
C GLU A 45 -3.66 -9.74 19.00
N ALA A 46 -3.90 -9.02 17.90
CA ALA A 46 -2.86 -8.52 17.01
C ALA A 46 -1.86 -7.61 17.73
N LEU A 47 -2.35 -6.65 18.50
CA LEU A 47 -1.48 -5.75 19.29
C LEU A 47 -0.63 -6.50 20.31
N THR A 48 -1.19 -7.51 20.98
CA THR A 48 -0.45 -8.35 21.92
C THR A 48 0.65 -9.12 21.20
N TYR A 49 0.35 -9.71 20.05
CA TYR A 49 1.31 -10.44 19.22
C TYR A 49 2.47 -9.56 18.74
N PHE A 50 2.19 -8.33 18.29
CA PHE A 50 3.23 -7.39 17.88
C PHE A 50 4.02 -6.81 19.05
N HIS A 51 3.38 -6.64 20.22
CA HIS A 51 4.09 -6.26 21.44
C HIS A 51 5.13 -7.31 21.83
N ASP A 52 4.79 -8.60 21.71
CA ASP A 52 5.73 -9.69 21.99
C ASP A 52 6.91 -9.64 21.01
N TRP A 53 6.65 -9.47 19.71
CA TRP A 53 7.72 -9.29 18.72
C TRP A 53 8.63 -8.10 19.00
N TYR A 54 8.05 -7.00 19.47
CA TYR A 54 8.81 -5.81 19.84
C TYR A 54 9.71 -6.09 21.07
N THR A 55 9.17 -6.74 22.09
CA THR A 55 9.92 -7.08 23.31
C THR A 55 11.01 -8.14 23.07
N GLU A 56 10.78 -9.03 22.13
CA GLU A 56 11.77 -10.04 21.69
C GLU A 56 12.85 -9.46 20.75
N GLY A 57 12.74 -8.21 20.35
CA GLY A 57 13.69 -7.55 19.44
C GLY A 57 13.55 -7.97 17.97
N LEU A 58 12.43 -8.58 17.59
CA LEU A 58 12.13 -8.95 16.20
C LEU A 58 11.65 -7.74 15.39
N MET A 59 11.13 -6.71 16.06
CA MET A 59 10.76 -5.44 15.45
C MET A 59 11.79 -4.37 15.79
N ASP A 60 11.98 -3.44 14.85
CA ASP A 60 12.90 -2.33 15.06
C ASP A 60 12.45 -1.46 16.24
N VAL A 61 13.33 -1.27 17.20
CA VAL A 61 13.05 -0.46 18.40
C VAL A 61 12.74 1.01 18.08
N GLU A 62 13.23 1.49 16.94
CA GLU A 62 12.99 2.86 16.46
C GLU A 62 11.74 2.98 15.58
N MET A 63 10.99 1.90 15.36
CA MET A 63 9.86 1.87 14.43
C MET A 63 8.80 2.95 14.65
N PHE A 64 8.66 3.45 15.88
CA PHE A 64 7.70 4.51 16.22
C PHE A 64 8.26 5.94 16.05
N SER A 65 9.56 6.08 15.79
CA SER A 65 10.23 7.38 15.74
C SER A 65 11.07 7.59 14.48
N GLN A 66 11.42 6.53 13.76
CA GLN A 66 12.24 6.64 12.57
C GLN A 66 11.49 7.27 11.40
N THR A 67 12.23 7.95 10.54
CA THR A 67 11.76 8.48 9.27
C THR A 67 11.90 7.44 8.15
N ASP A 68 11.21 7.64 7.02
CA ASP A 68 11.36 6.79 5.83
C ASP A 68 12.82 6.74 5.35
N THR A 69 13.53 7.86 5.40
CA THR A 69 14.95 7.92 5.04
C THR A 69 15.82 7.05 5.96
N GLN A 70 15.54 7.02 7.25
CA GLN A 70 16.25 6.16 8.19
C GLN A 70 15.93 4.69 7.95
N LEU A 71 14.67 4.35 7.68
CA LEU A 71 14.28 2.99 7.29
C LEU A 71 15.00 2.56 6.01
N MET A 72 14.95 3.37 4.95
CA MET A 72 15.66 3.09 3.70
C MET A 72 17.17 2.86 3.93
N SER A 73 17.79 3.69 4.76
CA SER A 73 19.22 3.53 5.08
C SER A 73 19.51 2.17 5.74
N LYS A 74 18.66 1.73 6.67
CA LYS A 74 18.79 0.40 7.31
C LYS A 74 18.57 -0.74 6.31
N CYS A 75 17.59 -0.62 5.43
CA CYS A 75 17.32 -1.59 4.38
C CYS A 75 18.49 -1.71 3.40
N GLN A 76 19.03 -0.58 2.95
CA GLN A 76 20.17 -0.52 2.02
C GLN A 76 21.51 -0.95 2.65
N GLN A 77 21.57 -1.10 3.96
CA GLN A 77 22.69 -1.70 4.69
C GLN A 77 22.48 -3.20 4.99
N GLY A 78 21.33 -3.77 4.61
CA GLY A 78 21.03 -5.19 4.79
C GLY A 78 20.62 -5.56 6.23
N TYR A 79 20.20 -4.61 7.05
CA TYR A 79 19.81 -4.87 8.45
C TYR A 79 18.35 -5.33 8.62
N VAL A 80 17.55 -5.20 7.58
CA VAL A 80 16.11 -5.47 7.66
C VAL A 80 15.77 -6.76 6.93
N GLY A 81 15.25 -7.75 7.63
CA GLY A 81 14.88 -9.05 7.05
C GLY A 81 13.51 -9.07 6.38
N VAL A 82 12.56 -8.29 6.88
CA VAL A 82 11.19 -8.18 6.33
C VAL A 82 10.78 -6.71 6.33
N SER A 83 10.23 -6.25 5.23
CA SER A 83 9.69 -4.90 5.11
C SER A 83 8.55 -4.85 4.10
N THR A 84 7.82 -3.74 4.11
CA THR A 84 6.73 -3.45 3.18
C THR A 84 7.00 -2.11 2.52
N TRP A 85 6.96 -2.10 1.19
CA TRP A 85 7.17 -0.89 0.39
C TRP A 85 6.54 -1.08 -0.98
N TRP A 86 6.45 0.00 -1.76
CA TRP A 86 5.91 -0.06 -3.12
C TRP A 86 6.87 -0.70 -4.11
N TYR A 87 8.17 -0.38 -3.98
CA TYR A 87 9.22 -0.86 -4.89
C TYR A 87 10.39 -1.41 -4.07
N ILE A 88 10.68 -2.68 -4.26
CA ILE A 88 11.75 -3.37 -3.54
C ILE A 88 13.14 -2.78 -3.87
N ASP A 89 13.36 -2.40 -5.13
CA ASP A 89 14.64 -1.82 -5.57
C ASP A 89 14.91 -0.47 -4.92
N GLU A 90 13.88 0.36 -4.77
CA GLU A 90 13.99 1.64 -4.09
C GLU A 90 14.35 1.45 -2.61
N LEU A 91 13.69 0.54 -1.94
CA LEU A 91 13.87 0.31 -0.51
C LEU A 91 15.20 -0.39 -0.19
N MET A 92 15.52 -1.48 -0.89
CA MET A 92 16.61 -2.39 -0.58
C MET A 92 17.90 -2.09 -1.36
N GLY A 93 17.82 -1.33 -2.45
CA GLY A 93 18.96 -1.01 -3.30
C GLY A 93 19.67 -2.28 -3.79
N ASN A 94 20.97 -2.38 -3.56
CA ASN A 94 21.78 -3.53 -4.02
C ASN A 94 21.36 -4.89 -3.44
N TYR A 95 20.62 -4.90 -2.34
CA TYR A 95 20.12 -6.13 -1.69
C TYR A 95 18.78 -6.58 -2.26
N ALA A 96 18.12 -5.81 -3.12
CA ALA A 96 16.79 -6.14 -3.65
C ALA A 96 16.71 -7.56 -4.24
N LYS A 97 17.76 -8.00 -4.93
CA LYS A 97 17.89 -9.35 -5.52
C LYS A 97 17.88 -10.50 -4.51
N ASP A 98 18.17 -10.21 -3.24
CA ASP A 98 18.25 -11.20 -2.16
C ASP A 98 16.90 -11.36 -1.43
N TYR A 99 15.89 -10.54 -1.79
CA TYR A 99 14.56 -10.57 -1.22
C TYR A 99 13.55 -11.20 -2.17
N VAL A 100 12.55 -11.81 -1.58
CA VAL A 100 11.40 -12.39 -2.30
C VAL A 100 10.10 -11.88 -1.69
N PHE A 101 9.06 -11.84 -2.50
CA PHE A 101 7.72 -11.51 -1.99
C PHE A 101 7.20 -12.66 -1.13
N LEU A 102 6.70 -12.31 0.05
CA LEU A 102 6.06 -13.29 0.92
C LEU A 102 4.72 -13.73 0.32
N PRO A 103 4.40 -15.03 0.40
CA PRO A 103 3.04 -15.49 0.10
C PRO A 103 2.06 -14.93 1.13
N VAL A 104 0.77 -15.06 0.85
CA VAL A 104 -0.27 -14.74 1.85
C VAL A 104 -0.04 -15.55 3.11
N LEU A 105 0.12 -14.87 4.23
CA LEU A 105 0.39 -15.48 5.53
C LEU A 105 -0.94 -15.76 6.25
N ASN A 106 -0.99 -16.89 6.95
CA ASN A 106 -2.08 -17.19 7.87
C ASN A 106 -1.76 -16.58 9.24
N GLY A 107 -2.77 -16.02 9.88
CA GLY A 107 -2.67 -15.60 11.28
C GLY A 107 -2.66 -16.78 12.25
N PRO A 108 -2.48 -16.51 13.56
CA PRO A 108 -2.43 -17.55 14.59
C PRO A 108 -3.69 -18.42 14.65
N SER A 109 -4.86 -17.86 14.32
CA SER A 109 -6.13 -18.56 14.25
C SER A 109 -6.38 -19.32 12.93
N GLY A 110 -5.41 -19.31 12.00
CA GLY A 110 -5.56 -19.86 10.65
C GLY A 110 -6.31 -18.93 9.68
N THR A 111 -6.61 -17.70 10.09
CA THR A 111 -7.28 -16.71 9.25
C THR A 111 -6.27 -16.13 8.24
N ASN A 112 -6.67 -16.11 6.97
CA ASN A 112 -5.88 -15.45 5.91
C ASN A 112 -6.80 -14.49 5.13
N ASN A 113 -7.10 -13.36 5.72
CA ASN A 113 -7.81 -12.32 4.99
C ASN A 113 -6.82 -11.60 4.08
N VAL A 114 -7.03 -11.74 2.78
CA VAL A 114 -6.30 -10.95 1.80
C VAL A 114 -6.88 -9.55 1.82
N THR A 115 -6.03 -8.56 2.02
CA THR A 115 -6.43 -7.17 1.84
C THR A 115 -6.71 -6.95 0.36
N VAL A 116 -7.95 -7.02 -0.03
CA VAL A 116 -8.34 -6.51 -1.34
C VAL A 116 -8.61 -5.02 -1.15
N ARG A 117 -7.69 -4.21 -1.65
CA ARG A 117 -8.01 -2.80 -1.85
C ARG A 117 -9.13 -2.75 -2.88
N THR A 118 -10.35 -2.54 -2.46
CA THR A 118 -11.45 -2.18 -3.34
C THR A 118 -11.22 -0.75 -3.83
N GLY A 119 -10.20 -0.60 -4.64
CA GLY A 119 -9.78 0.68 -5.17
C GLY A 119 -10.55 1.04 -6.41
N GLY A 120 -11.80 1.36 -6.25
CA GLY A 120 -12.62 2.02 -7.26
C GLY A 120 -13.13 3.35 -6.80
N GLY A 121 -12.56 3.88 -5.71
CA GLY A 121 -12.95 5.17 -5.17
C GLY A 121 -12.51 6.32 -6.06
N THR A 122 -13.44 7.16 -6.46
CA THR A 122 -13.14 8.50 -6.97
C THR A 122 -12.63 9.32 -5.79
N SER A 123 -11.40 9.78 -5.89
CA SER A 123 -10.84 10.75 -4.94
C SER A 123 -11.22 12.15 -5.38
N SER A 124 -11.83 12.93 -4.51
CA SER A 124 -12.13 14.34 -4.76
C SER A 124 -10.98 15.24 -4.30
N GLY A 125 -10.78 16.37 -4.99
CA GLY A 125 -9.83 17.40 -4.56
C GLY A 125 -8.39 17.23 -5.05
N ASN A 126 -8.08 16.21 -5.82
CA ASN A 126 -6.74 16.00 -6.38
C ASN A 126 -6.41 16.91 -7.55
N LEU A 127 -7.43 17.45 -8.23
CA LEU A 127 -7.31 18.40 -9.31
C LEU A 127 -8.14 19.64 -9.00
N SER A 128 -7.50 20.80 -9.07
CA SER A 128 -8.16 22.08 -8.87
C SER A 128 -7.85 23.04 -10.02
N ILE A 129 -8.87 23.69 -10.52
CA ILE A 129 -8.75 24.73 -11.55
C ILE A 129 -8.88 26.09 -10.88
N THR A 130 -7.90 26.96 -11.06
CA THR A 130 -7.94 28.30 -10.47
C THR A 130 -8.94 29.19 -11.18
N SER A 131 -9.50 30.18 -10.48
CA SER A 131 -10.42 31.18 -11.05
C SER A 131 -9.79 32.08 -12.15
N LYS A 132 -8.46 32.02 -12.30
CA LYS A 132 -7.72 32.74 -13.35
C LYS A 132 -7.53 31.91 -14.63
N CYS A 133 -8.03 30.69 -14.68
CA CYS A 133 -7.95 29.88 -15.90
C CYS A 133 -8.88 30.46 -16.98
N GLU A 134 -8.33 30.89 -18.10
CA GLU A 134 -9.08 31.49 -19.20
C GLU A 134 -9.96 30.48 -19.95
N SER A 135 -9.60 29.21 -19.93
CA SER A 135 -10.30 28.16 -20.67
C SER A 135 -10.51 26.88 -19.83
N PRO A 136 -11.31 26.93 -18.76
CA PRO A 136 -11.48 25.79 -17.85
C PRO A 136 -12.07 24.55 -18.56
N VAL A 137 -12.96 24.75 -19.53
CA VAL A 137 -13.55 23.65 -20.29
C VAL A 137 -12.52 22.92 -21.14
N ASN A 138 -11.59 23.64 -21.77
CA ASN A 138 -10.53 23.01 -22.56
C ASN A 138 -9.55 22.27 -21.67
N LEU A 139 -9.26 22.81 -20.49
CA LEU A 139 -8.42 22.15 -19.50
C LEU A 139 -9.07 20.85 -19.00
N LEU A 140 -10.36 20.85 -18.72
CA LEU A 140 -11.10 19.63 -18.34
C LEU A 140 -11.07 18.58 -19.45
N LYS A 141 -11.27 18.98 -20.71
CA LYS A 141 -11.16 18.05 -21.86
C LYS A 141 -9.76 17.44 -21.99
N PHE A 142 -8.73 18.19 -21.63
CA PHE A 142 -7.37 17.67 -21.59
C PHE A 142 -7.21 16.59 -20.50
N PHE A 143 -7.70 16.86 -19.30
CA PHE A 143 -7.63 15.88 -18.21
C PHE A 143 -8.57 14.68 -18.39
N ASP A 144 -9.67 14.86 -19.13
CA ASP A 144 -10.60 13.78 -19.45
C ASP A 144 -9.92 12.63 -20.22
N GLN A 145 -8.90 12.95 -21.01
CA GLN A 145 -8.08 11.95 -21.71
C GLN A 145 -7.27 11.04 -20.75
N TRP A 146 -7.04 11.48 -19.50
CA TRP A 146 -6.33 10.69 -18.50
C TRP A 146 -7.17 9.53 -17.94
N TYR A 147 -8.46 9.48 -18.26
CA TYR A 147 -9.32 8.33 -17.91
C TYR A 147 -9.22 7.19 -18.94
N ASP A 148 -8.49 7.39 -20.03
CA ASP A 148 -8.13 6.32 -20.93
C ASP A 148 -6.99 5.46 -20.33
N GLY A 149 -7.18 4.12 -20.31
CA GLY A 149 -6.27 3.22 -19.63
C GLY A 149 -4.85 3.23 -20.18
N GLU A 150 -4.69 3.33 -21.50
CA GLU A 150 -3.38 3.41 -22.14
C GLU A 150 -2.70 4.75 -21.81
N THR A 151 -3.44 5.83 -21.88
CA THR A 151 -2.93 7.17 -21.58
C THR A 151 -2.45 7.26 -20.12
N VAL A 152 -3.23 6.76 -19.16
CA VAL A 152 -2.83 6.82 -17.75
C VAL A 152 -1.61 5.95 -17.46
N MET A 153 -1.49 4.80 -18.11
CA MET A 153 -0.30 3.94 -17.96
C MET A 153 0.95 4.65 -18.48
N GLN A 154 0.86 5.31 -19.64
CA GLN A 154 1.99 6.06 -20.18
C GLN A 154 2.35 7.29 -19.36
N LEU A 155 1.36 7.97 -18.78
CA LEU A 155 1.61 9.09 -17.86
C LEU A 155 2.28 8.65 -16.55
N GLN A 156 1.91 7.48 -16.03
CA GLN A 156 2.44 6.95 -14.77
C GLN A 156 3.83 6.34 -14.92
N TYR A 157 4.07 5.59 -16.00
CA TYR A 157 5.25 4.74 -16.14
C TYR A 157 6.12 5.09 -17.37
N GLY A 158 5.73 6.08 -18.16
CA GLY A 158 6.42 6.47 -19.39
C GLY A 158 5.84 5.80 -20.64
N PRO A 159 6.42 6.08 -21.82
CA PRO A 159 5.86 5.61 -23.08
C PRO A 159 5.95 4.10 -23.23
N ILE A 160 5.01 3.53 -23.99
CA ILE A 160 5.05 2.13 -24.42
C ILE A 160 6.39 1.84 -25.12
N GLY A 161 6.99 0.71 -24.79
CA GLY A 161 8.33 0.33 -25.26
C GLY A 161 9.48 0.81 -24.35
N GLY A 162 9.18 1.60 -23.29
CA GLY A 162 10.14 2.01 -22.27
C GLY A 162 10.21 1.00 -21.12
N TYR A 163 9.24 1.03 -20.22
CA TYR A 163 9.18 0.12 -19.05
C TYR A 163 8.18 -1.02 -19.22
N PHE A 164 7.29 -0.94 -20.19
CA PHE A 164 6.28 -1.96 -20.48
C PHE A 164 6.00 -2.04 -21.98
N THR A 165 5.49 -3.19 -22.40
CA THR A 165 5.02 -3.42 -23.76
C THR A 165 3.54 -3.09 -23.89
N ASP A 166 2.99 -3.26 -25.09
CA ASP A 166 1.55 -3.16 -25.32
C ASP A 166 0.75 -4.07 -24.40
N GLN A 167 -0.48 -3.67 -24.16
CA GLN A 167 -1.43 -4.46 -23.38
C GLN A 167 -1.77 -5.75 -24.13
N GLU A 168 -1.73 -6.87 -23.44
CA GLU A 168 -2.24 -8.14 -23.97
C GLU A 168 -3.76 -8.11 -24.15
N ALA A 169 -4.29 -9.05 -24.93
CA ALA A 169 -5.72 -9.19 -25.17
C ALA A 169 -6.57 -9.41 -23.90
N ASN A 170 -5.94 -9.86 -22.81
CA ASN A 170 -6.54 -10.02 -21.48
C ASN A 170 -6.54 -8.75 -20.62
N GLY A 171 -6.02 -7.64 -21.13
CA GLY A 171 -5.93 -6.38 -20.41
C GLY A 171 -4.72 -6.25 -19.48
N VAL A 172 -3.76 -7.17 -19.55
CA VAL A 172 -2.55 -7.13 -18.70
C VAL A 172 -1.42 -6.42 -19.44
N TRP A 173 -0.77 -5.47 -18.76
CA TRP A 173 0.44 -4.81 -19.22
C TRP A 173 1.67 -5.63 -18.83
N ASN A 174 2.57 -5.85 -19.77
CA ASN A 174 3.81 -6.58 -19.52
C ASN A 174 4.96 -5.61 -19.26
N SER A 175 5.64 -5.78 -18.14
CA SER A 175 6.92 -5.09 -17.86
C SER A 175 8.03 -5.62 -18.79
N ILE A 176 8.91 -4.73 -19.21
CA ILE A 176 10.12 -5.07 -19.98
C ILE A 176 11.25 -5.45 -19.03
#